data_de7c360e79a15e942b5d39819aa204d7
#
_entry.id   de7c360e79a15e942b5d39819aa204d7
#
_cell.length_a   1.000
_cell.length_b   1.000
_cell.length_c   1.000
_cell.angle_alpha   90.00
_cell.angle_beta   90.00
_cell.angle_gamma   90.00
#
_symmetry.space_group_name_H-M   'P 1'
#
loop_
_entity.id
_entity.type
_entity.pdbx_description
1 polymer ?
#
loop_
_entity_poly.entity_id
_entity_poly.type
_entity_poly.pdbx_seq_one_letter_code
_entity_poly.pdbx_strand_id
1 'polypeptide(L)'
;ASYFNAIPEVTVMRELPGAIEIETPRYRALTHLLHRFALDGLTFVEIAGNDDILVTTLSDRATEPGAIFSRARQGRSDHRHLIVLKVTDLAARLRDLSATGLSLEHIHDY
;
A
#
# COMPACT_ATOMS: atom_id res chain seq x y z
N ALA A 1 -2.93 -6.85 19.24
CA ALA A 1 -2.43 -8.17 18.80
C ALA A 1 -3.56 -9.11 18.38
N SER A 2 -4.74 -9.02 19.00
CA SER A 2 -5.85 -9.91 18.64
C SER A 2 -6.32 -9.72 17.20
N TYR A 3 -6.25 -8.49 16.68
CA TYR A 3 -6.59 -8.22 15.28
C TYR A 3 -5.73 -9.06 14.33
N PHE A 4 -4.41 -9.04 14.52
CA PHE A 4 -3.49 -9.77 13.65
C PHE A 4 -3.54 -11.28 13.86
N ASN A 5 -3.87 -11.73 15.05
CA ASN A 5 -3.99 -13.17 15.34
C ASN A 5 -5.14 -13.83 14.56
N ALA A 6 -6.11 -13.04 14.12
CA ALA A 6 -7.23 -13.53 13.30
C ALA A 6 -6.86 -13.67 11.82
N ILE A 7 -5.68 -13.22 11.41
CA ILE A 7 -5.22 -13.25 10.01
C ILE A 7 -4.15 -14.33 9.87
N PRO A 8 -4.42 -15.46 9.19
CA PRO A 8 -3.49 -16.59 9.13
C PRO A 8 -2.13 -16.24 8.50
N GLU A 9 -2.11 -15.32 7.52
CA GLU A 9 -0.90 -14.98 6.77
C GLU A 9 0.04 -14.06 7.56
N VAL A 10 -0.40 -13.53 8.70
CA VAL A 10 0.35 -12.55 9.48
C VAL A 10 0.89 -13.19 10.75
N THR A 11 2.17 -12.96 11.03
CA THR A 11 2.83 -13.39 12.25
C THR A 11 3.21 -12.15 13.07
N VAL A 12 2.73 -12.06 14.31
CA VAL A 12 3.15 -10.99 15.21
C VAL A 12 4.54 -11.33 15.73
N MET A 13 5.52 -10.48 15.40
CA MET A 13 6.91 -10.69 15.80
C MET A 13 7.19 -10.12 17.18
N ARG A 14 6.63 -8.93 17.44
CA ARG A 14 6.89 -8.23 18.69
C ARG A 14 5.90 -7.09 18.89
N GLU A 15 5.52 -6.85 20.14
CA GLU A 15 4.69 -5.70 20.50
C GLU A 15 5.56 -4.64 21.15
N LEU A 16 5.42 -3.40 20.69
CA LEU A 16 6.14 -2.24 21.18
C LEU A 16 5.13 -1.22 21.72
N PRO A 17 5.53 -0.29 22.61
CA PRO A 17 4.63 0.79 23.00
C PRO A 17 4.17 1.59 21.78
N GLY A 18 2.86 1.57 21.50
CA GLY A 18 2.28 2.30 20.37
C GLY A 18 2.47 1.68 18.99
N ALA A 19 3.10 0.51 18.89
CA ALA A 19 3.32 -0.15 17.60
C ALA A 19 3.40 -1.66 17.74
N ILE A 20 3.14 -2.37 16.64
CA ILE A 20 3.27 -3.83 16.57
C ILE A 20 4.10 -4.17 15.34
N GLU A 21 5.10 -5.00 15.52
CA GLU A 21 5.91 -5.52 14.43
C GLU A 21 5.33 -6.84 13.96
N ILE A 22 5.02 -6.93 12.68
CA ILE A 22 4.45 -8.14 12.09
C ILE A 22 5.27 -8.58 10.88
N GLU A 23 5.18 -9.87 10.57
CA GLU A 23 5.71 -10.43 9.34
C GLU A 23 4.55 -10.87 8.46
N THR A 24 4.63 -10.53 7.17
CA THR A 24 3.58 -10.82 6.19
C THR A 24 4.19 -11.47 4.95
N PRO A 25 3.39 -12.17 4.15
CA PRO A 25 3.84 -12.58 2.81
C PRO A 25 4.16 -11.36 1.95
N ARG A 26 4.92 -11.55 0.90
CA ARG A 26 5.35 -10.50 -0.03
C ARG A 26 4.45 -10.44 -1.26
N TYR A 27 4.74 -9.49 -2.12
CA TYR A 27 4.13 -9.30 -3.45
C TYR A 27 2.64 -9.01 -3.34
N ARG A 28 1.81 -9.68 -4.14
CA ARG A 28 0.38 -9.42 -4.20
C ARG A 28 -0.32 -9.58 -2.84
N ALA A 29 0.07 -10.58 -2.06
CA ALA A 29 -0.50 -10.79 -0.73
C ALA A 29 -0.21 -9.62 0.19
N LEU A 30 1.00 -9.07 0.15
CA LEU A 30 1.36 -7.89 0.92
C LEU A 30 0.51 -6.68 0.51
N THR A 31 0.32 -6.45 -0.78
CA THR A 31 -0.49 -5.35 -1.28
C THR A 31 -1.91 -5.42 -0.74
N HIS A 32 -2.53 -6.60 -0.79
CA HIS A 32 -3.88 -6.79 -0.27
C HIS A 32 -3.96 -6.58 1.23
N LEU A 33 -2.99 -7.09 1.98
CA LEU A 33 -2.96 -6.95 3.44
C LEU A 33 -2.80 -5.49 3.86
N LEU A 34 -1.87 -4.76 3.25
CA LEU A 34 -1.66 -3.35 3.58
C LEU A 34 -2.89 -2.51 3.27
N HIS A 35 -3.54 -2.78 2.14
CA HIS A 35 -4.77 -2.08 1.77
C HIS A 35 -5.88 -2.36 2.81
N ARG A 36 -6.04 -3.62 3.19
CA ARG A 36 -7.01 -4.03 4.23
C ARG A 36 -6.72 -3.33 5.55
N PHE A 37 -5.45 -3.31 5.99
CA PHE A 37 -5.07 -2.67 7.25
C PHE A 37 -5.39 -1.18 7.22
N ALA A 38 -5.12 -0.50 6.11
CA ALA A 38 -5.44 0.92 5.96
C ALA A 38 -6.94 1.17 6.05
N LEU A 39 -7.75 0.35 5.39
CA LEU A 39 -9.21 0.47 5.43
C LEU A 39 -9.77 0.21 6.83
N ASP A 40 -9.11 -0.62 7.61
CA ASP A 40 -9.48 -0.92 8.99
C ASP A 40 -8.96 0.13 9.99
N GLY A 41 -8.36 1.20 9.51
CA GLY A 41 -7.95 2.34 10.33
C GLY A 41 -6.53 2.27 10.87
N LEU A 42 -5.73 1.27 10.47
CA LEU A 42 -4.34 1.16 10.90
C LEU A 42 -3.44 2.13 10.14
N THR A 43 -2.34 2.50 10.76
CA THR A 43 -1.30 3.32 10.13
C THR A 43 0.01 2.56 10.12
N PHE A 44 0.96 2.98 9.26
CA PHE A 44 2.23 2.30 9.11
C PHE A 44 3.37 3.19 9.57
N VAL A 45 4.37 2.59 10.19
CA VAL A 45 5.57 3.30 10.66
C VAL A 45 6.74 2.99 9.73
N GLU A 46 6.90 1.72 9.37
CA GLU A 46 8.02 1.24 8.56
C GLU A 46 7.60 -0.02 7.83
N ILE A 47 8.07 -0.19 6.59
CA ILE A 47 7.82 -1.40 5.80
C ILE A 47 9.16 -1.87 5.25
N ALA A 48 9.50 -3.14 5.54
CA ALA A 48 10.73 -3.78 5.09
C ALA A 48 12.00 -2.96 5.41
N GLY A 49 11.98 -2.24 6.53
CA GLY A 49 13.10 -1.39 6.96
C GLY A 49 13.19 -0.05 6.25
N ASN A 50 12.20 0.30 5.43
CA ASN A 50 12.21 1.53 4.63
C ASN A 50 11.24 2.58 5.17
N ASP A 51 11.60 3.84 5.02
CA ASP A 51 10.75 4.98 5.34
C ASP A 51 9.90 5.42 4.16
N ASP A 52 10.31 5.09 2.94
CA ASP A 52 9.61 5.40 1.70
C ASP A 52 9.14 4.10 1.04
N ILE A 53 8.04 4.19 0.30
CA ILE A 53 7.44 3.04 -0.38
C ILE A 53 7.03 3.44 -1.79
N LEU A 54 7.18 2.51 -2.71
CA LEU A 54 6.79 2.67 -4.11
C LEU A 54 5.43 2.03 -4.34
N VAL A 55 4.50 2.79 -4.91
CA VAL A 55 3.14 2.31 -5.16
C VAL A 55 2.79 2.53 -6.62
N THR A 56 2.19 1.54 -7.25
CA THR A 56 1.59 1.70 -8.57
C THR A 56 0.08 1.68 -8.47
N THR A 57 -0.55 2.62 -9.17
CA THR A 57 -2.00 2.76 -9.24
C THR A 57 -2.45 2.79 -10.69
N LEU A 58 -3.74 2.55 -10.91
CA LEU A 58 -4.33 2.53 -12.23
C LEU A 58 -5.49 3.51 -12.29
N SER A 59 -5.61 4.24 -13.41
CA SER A 59 -6.78 5.08 -13.69
C SER A 59 -6.92 5.24 -15.19
N ASP A 60 -8.05 5.80 -15.63
CA ASP A 60 -8.27 6.13 -17.04
C ASP A 60 -7.65 7.49 -17.42
N ARG A 61 -7.03 8.20 -16.49
CA ARG A 61 -6.34 9.46 -16.76
C ARG A 61 -4.92 9.21 -17.24
N ALA A 62 -4.46 10.03 -18.19
CA ALA A 62 -3.11 9.90 -18.73
C ALA A 62 -2.03 10.31 -17.74
N THR A 63 -2.34 11.21 -16.82
CA THR A 63 -1.40 11.68 -15.78
C THR A 63 -2.10 11.71 -14.43
N GLU A 64 -1.29 11.69 -13.37
CA GLU A 64 -1.80 11.78 -12.01
C GLU A 64 -0.91 12.72 -11.20
N PRO A 65 -1.50 13.72 -10.50
CA PRO A 65 -0.72 14.59 -9.60
C PRO A 65 0.02 13.76 -8.55
N GLY A 66 1.29 14.07 -8.35
CA GLY A 66 2.14 13.36 -7.40
C GLY A 66 2.81 12.11 -7.93
N ALA A 67 2.44 11.64 -9.13
CA ALA A 67 3.12 10.50 -9.76
C ALA A 67 4.46 10.96 -10.33
N ILE A 68 5.51 10.14 -10.17
CA ILE A 68 6.80 10.44 -10.77
C ILE A 68 6.81 10.14 -12.26
N PHE A 69 5.98 9.20 -12.72
CA PHE A 69 5.62 9.09 -14.13
C PHE A 69 4.31 8.32 -14.30
N SER A 70 3.72 8.44 -15.49
CA SER A 70 2.50 7.74 -15.86
C SER A 70 2.67 7.14 -17.26
N ARG A 71 2.14 5.93 -17.46
CA ARG A 71 2.28 5.21 -18.73
C ARG A 71 1.00 4.45 -19.06
N ALA A 72 0.61 4.49 -20.32
CA ALA A 72 -0.50 3.65 -20.81
C ALA A 72 -0.13 2.17 -20.69
N ARG A 73 -1.08 1.36 -20.22
CA ARG A 73 -0.88 -0.09 -20.18
C ARG A 73 -1.13 -0.67 -21.56
N GLN A 74 -0.18 -1.47 -22.03
CA GLN A 74 -0.27 -2.10 -23.34
C GLN A 74 -1.50 -3.02 -23.42
N GLY A 75 -2.31 -2.84 -24.45
CA GLY A 75 -3.52 -3.65 -24.66
C GLY A 75 -4.68 -3.28 -23.73
N ARG A 76 -4.59 -2.18 -22.99
CA ARG A 76 -5.63 -1.70 -22.07
C ARG A 76 -5.93 -0.24 -22.31
N SER A 77 -7.09 0.22 -21.80
CA SER A 77 -7.52 1.63 -21.96
C SER A 77 -7.06 2.50 -20.79
N ASP A 78 -6.51 1.91 -19.74
CA ASP A 78 -6.09 2.64 -18.55
C ASP A 78 -4.59 2.94 -18.54
N HIS A 79 -4.15 3.69 -17.53
CA HIS A 79 -2.78 4.11 -17.37
C HIS A 79 -2.28 3.68 -15.99
N ARG A 80 -0.99 3.33 -15.93
CA ARG A 80 -0.29 3.01 -14.68
C ARG A 80 0.48 4.24 -14.20
N HIS A 81 0.33 4.56 -12.93
CA HIS A 81 1.01 5.69 -12.31
C HIS A 81 1.97 5.18 -11.24
N LEU A 82 3.18 5.70 -11.23
CA LEU A 82 4.21 5.33 -10.27
C LEU A 82 4.33 6.46 -9.24
N ILE A 83 4.09 6.12 -7.98
CA ILE A 83 4.05 7.08 -6.89
C ILE A 83 5.01 6.64 -5.79
N VAL A 84 5.85 7.57 -5.29
CA VAL A 84 6.68 7.32 -4.12
C VAL A 84 6.08 8.08 -2.94
N LEU A 85 5.85 7.37 -1.85
CA LEU A 85 5.24 7.93 -0.64
C LEU A 85 6.11 7.64 0.57
N LYS A 86 5.98 8.46 1.61
CA LYS A 86 6.47 8.08 2.92
C LYS A 86 5.56 6.99 3.48
N VAL A 87 6.14 5.98 4.13
CA VAL A 87 5.38 4.89 4.72
C VAL A 87 4.34 5.42 5.70
N THR A 88 4.66 6.48 6.44
CA THR A 88 3.72 7.08 7.40
C THR A 88 2.50 7.72 6.73
N ASP A 89 2.57 8.03 5.44
CA ASP A 89 1.44 8.60 4.68
C ASP A 89 0.66 7.54 3.90
N LEU A 90 1.17 6.32 3.84
CA LEU A 90 0.61 5.27 2.99
C LEU A 90 -0.84 4.95 3.35
N ALA A 91 -1.15 4.78 4.64
CA ALA A 91 -2.49 4.37 5.06
C ALA A 91 -3.56 5.37 4.64
N ALA A 92 -3.31 6.67 4.83
CA ALA A 92 -4.24 7.71 4.41
C ALA A 92 -4.42 7.71 2.89
N ARG A 93 -3.33 7.54 2.14
CA ARG A 93 -3.39 7.50 0.68
C ARG A 93 -4.20 6.30 0.19
N LEU A 94 -4.02 5.13 0.80
CA LEU A 94 -4.77 3.93 0.42
C LEU A 94 -6.27 4.10 0.69
N ARG A 95 -6.63 4.76 1.79
CA ARG A 95 -8.03 5.05 2.09
C ARG A 95 -8.68 5.99 1.08
N ASP A 96 -7.90 6.90 0.50
CA ASP A 96 -8.41 7.92 -0.42
C ASP A 96 -8.44 7.48 -1.89
N LEU A 97 -7.88 6.32 -2.24
CA LEU A 97 -7.74 5.91 -3.65
C LEU A 97 -9.07 5.87 -4.39
N SER A 98 -10.09 5.26 -3.81
CA SER A 98 -11.38 5.15 -4.48
C SER A 98 -12.04 6.50 -4.70
N ALA A 99 -11.85 7.45 -3.78
CA ALA A 99 -12.40 8.80 -3.90
C ALA A 99 -11.73 9.59 -5.03
N THR A 100 -10.47 9.26 -5.38
CA THR A 100 -9.72 9.94 -6.43
C THR A 100 -9.80 9.23 -7.78
N GLY A 101 -10.57 8.15 -7.88
CA GLY A 101 -10.71 7.39 -9.12
C GLY A 101 -9.52 6.50 -9.45
N LEU A 102 -8.67 6.23 -8.47
CA LEU A 102 -7.51 5.36 -8.63
C LEU A 102 -7.81 3.97 -8.12
N SER A 103 -7.22 2.97 -8.77
CA SER A 103 -7.21 1.58 -8.30
C SER A 103 -5.80 1.21 -7.90
N LEU A 104 -5.67 0.57 -6.75
CA LEU A 104 -4.36 0.08 -6.29
C LEU A 104 -3.94 -1.12 -7.12
N GLU A 105 -2.76 -1.06 -7.73
CA GLU A 105 -2.20 -2.18 -8.47
C GLU A 105 -1.21 -2.97 -7.62
N HIS A 106 -0.20 -2.29 -7.08
CA HIS A 106 0.86 -2.96 -6.33
C HIS A 106 1.56 -2.01 -5.37
N ILE A 107 1.99 -2.56 -4.24
CA ILE A 107 2.87 -1.89 -3.27
C ILE A 107 4.19 -2.66 -3.28
N HIS A 108 5.29 -1.96 -3.57
CA HIS A 108 6.62 -2.56 -3.66
C HIS A 108 7.33 -2.40 -2.33
N ASP A 109 7.76 -3.51 -1.74
CA ASP A 109 8.33 -3.55 -0.39
C ASP A 109 9.87 -3.52 -0.35
N TYR A 110 10.49 -2.97 -1.39
CA TYR A 110 11.96 -2.88 -1.47
C TYR A 110 12.47 -1.47 -1.59
#